data_87f7d8c5e382f4b9ceff80aec952337e
#
_entry.id   87f7d8c5e382f4b9ceff80aec952337e
#
_cell.length_a   1.000
_cell.length_b   1.000
_cell.length_c   1.000
_cell.angle_alpha   90.00
_cell.angle_beta   90.00
_cell.angle_gamma   90.00
#
_symmetry.space_group_name_H-M   'P 1'
#
loop_
_entity.id
_entity.type
_entity.pdbx_description
1 polymer ?
#
loop_
_entity_poly.entity_id
_entity_poly.type
_entity_poly.pdbx_seq_one_letter_code
_entity_poly.pdbx_strand_id
1 'polypeptide(L)'
;MYAFAYPNMIVEHYTAERGLPNNIVNCTLKGQDGFIWFGTWYGLCSFDGSKFRSYDNHDGFYSTDIPPRKIQRIVEDKNGFLWIKTIDRKLYLFDKRHESFHAVYDDVKEYSENIQIIKIQTTEDGDVLLLTKDKSLLRAYTDKEGKITMKQLHDSRPNVNVYDMRLKHNIFCETAEFINWIGMDYQILSLRKGEALKDKPADFIQKKVSANPDQFTCASYNSKFLWLGDKKGHIYSIDPQNGVVNRYEIPEIKQPVSNLLVTESGLMYITTNEGAYEYNIGYKQLTKLPFTIPEKDNGIIFYDKYDKVWFQEGNQALTYYDPLNRSHHRFTFPNQNAIGNFEMQDAGEQGMFFMTPGGEILLFDREKLEMTRINQLKPFSDDLPNQLFFHLLLDKDGILWLASTSSGVYRLNFPKKQFQLLTEVSPSPVVPE
;
A
#
# COMPACT_ATOMS: atom_id res chain seq x y z
N MET A 1 10.22 23.43 -25.79
CA MET A 1 10.05 23.81 -24.36
C MET A 1 8.55 23.78 -24.08
N TYR A 2 8.02 22.62 -23.73
CA TYR A 2 6.59 22.43 -23.50
C TYR A 2 6.32 22.67 -22.02
N ALA A 3 5.57 23.74 -21.72
CA ALA A 3 5.08 24.01 -20.38
C ALA A 3 4.01 22.96 -20.04
N PHE A 4 4.33 22.08 -19.12
CA PHE A 4 3.42 21.06 -18.62
C PHE A 4 2.23 21.69 -17.90
N ALA A 5 1.06 21.12 -18.12
CA ALA A 5 -0.25 21.66 -17.79
C ALA A 5 -0.68 21.46 -16.32
N TYR A 6 0.19 21.72 -15.36
CA TYR A 6 -0.18 21.93 -13.96
C TYR A 6 0.25 23.34 -13.49
N PRO A 7 -0.20 24.40 -14.17
CA PRO A 7 0.24 25.76 -13.87
C PRO A 7 -0.22 26.27 -12.50
N ASN A 8 -1.06 25.50 -11.80
CA ASN A 8 -1.68 25.93 -10.55
C ASN A 8 -1.40 24.99 -9.37
N MET A 9 -0.38 24.13 -9.44
CA MET A 9 0.00 23.30 -8.29
C MET A 9 0.48 24.19 -7.15
N ILE A 10 -0.17 24.09 -6.00
CA ILE A 10 0.22 24.79 -4.78
C ILE A 10 1.01 23.80 -3.93
N VAL A 11 2.24 24.19 -3.58
CA VAL A 11 3.12 23.40 -2.73
C VAL A 11 3.31 24.12 -1.40
N GLU A 12 3.01 23.42 -0.32
CA GLU A 12 3.29 23.88 1.05
C GLU A 12 4.32 22.93 1.66
N HIS A 13 5.31 23.49 2.31
CA HIS A 13 6.38 22.75 2.94
C HIS A 13 6.37 22.98 4.46
N TYR A 14 6.30 21.91 5.22
CA TYR A 14 6.24 21.91 6.66
C TYR A 14 7.46 21.23 7.27
N THR A 15 8.12 21.92 8.19
CA THR A 15 9.34 21.47 8.88
C THR A 15 9.15 21.51 10.38
N ALA A 16 10.17 21.09 11.13
CA ALA A 16 10.20 21.20 12.58
C ALA A 16 10.06 22.65 13.06
N GLU A 17 10.55 23.63 12.31
CA GLU A 17 10.39 25.06 12.61
C GLU A 17 8.94 25.54 12.45
N ARG A 18 8.11 24.78 11.74
CA ARG A 18 6.70 25.06 11.50
C ARG A 18 5.77 24.12 12.27
N GLY A 19 6.27 23.44 13.30
CA GLY A 19 5.45 22.67 14.23
C GLY A 19 5.49 21.15 14.10
N LEU A 20 6.24 20.58 13.17
CA LEU A 20 6.50 19.13 13.16
C LEU A 20 7.44 18.75 14.32
N PRO A 21 7.26 17.60 14.99
CA PRO A 21 8.18 17.13 16.02
C PRO A 21 9.59 16.87 15.48
N ASN A 22 9.69 16.49 14.21
CA ASN A 22 10.95 16.18 13.54
C ASN A 22 10.78 16.19 12.01
N ASN A 23 11.85 16.52 11.30
CA ASN A 23 11.87 16.53 9.83
C ASN A 23 11.94 15.13 9.20
N ILE A 24 12.24 14.07 9.97
CA ILE A 24 12.18 12.69 9.50
C ILE A 24 10.76 12.17 9.76
N VAL A 25 9.97 12.06 8.71
CA VAL A 25 8.59 11.58 8.76
C VAL A 25 8.49 10.24 8.04
N ASN A 26 8.17 9.19 8.78
CA ASN A 26 8.21 7.83 8.26
C ASN A 26 6.86 7.35 7.71
N CYS A 27 5.75 7.88 8.19
CA CYS A 27 4.41 7.51 7.74
C CYS A 27 3.40 8.63 7.96
N THR A 28 2.35 8.59 7.16
CA THR A 28 1.20 9.48 7.21
C THR A 28 -0.09 8.68 7.22
N LEU A 29 -1.12 9.18 7.87
CA LEU A 29 -2.44 8.58 7.91
C LEU A 29 -3.51 9.68 7.89
N LYS A 30 -4.55 9.54 7.04
CA LYS A 30 -5.78 10.33 7.16
C LYS A 30 -6.67 9.65 8.18
N GLY A 31 -6.87 10.28 9.32
CA GLY A 31 -7.74 9.78 10.37
C GLY A 31 -9.22 9.89 10.02
N GLN A 32 -10.07 9.08 10.67
CA GLN A 32 -11.54 9.17 10.58
C GLN A 32 -12.06 10.51 11.13
N ASP A 33 -11.32 11.13 12.03
CA ASP A 33 -11.54 12.48 12.56
C ASP A 33 -11.28 13.60 11.54
N GLY A 34 -10.75 13.27 10.39
CA GLY A 34 -10.40 14.21 9.33
C GLY A 34 -9.00 14.81 9.47
N PHE A 35 -8.28 14.56 10.56
CA PHE A 35 -6.90 15.03 10.73
C PHE A 35 -5.92 14.19 9.92
N ILE A 36 -4.78 14.80 9.58
CA ILE A 36 -3.64 14.06 9.05
C ILE A 36 -2.69 13.75 10.21
N TRP A 37 -2.39 12.48 10.38
CA TRP A 37 -1.50 11.99 11.43
C TRP A 37 -0.14 11.65 10.84
N PHE A 38 0.91 12.05 11.53
CA PHE A 38 2.30 11.83 11.10
C PHE A 38 3.06 11.06 12.17
N GLY A 39 3.69 9.98 11.74
CA GLY A 39 4.66 9.24 12.54
C GLY A 39 6.07 9.72 12.21
N THR A 40 6.71 10.35 13.19
CA THR A 40 8.04 10.93 13.03
C THR A 40 9.10 10.18 13.84
N TRP A 41 10.36 10.55 13.64
CA TRP A 41 11.47 10.02 14.44
C TRP A 41 11.36 10.40 15.93
N TYR A 42 10.73 11.53 16.27
CA TYR A 42 10.56 11.99 17.64
C TYR A 42 9.17 11.84 18.22
N GLY A 43 8.20 11.34 17.47
CA GLY A 43 6.89 11.06 18.03
C GLY A 43 5.72 11.22 17.05
N LEU A 44 4.53 11.25 17.63
CA LEU A 44 3.27 11.40 16.94
C LEU A 44 2.90 12.89 16.81
N CYS A 45 2.36 13.24 15.65
CA CYS A 45 1.85 14.58 15.39
C CYS A 45 0.57 14.51 14.58
N SER A 46 -0.38 15.42 14.82
CA SER A 46 -1.55 15.63 13.97
C SER A 46 -1.51 17.00 13.29
N PHE A 47 -2.24 17.13 12.19
CA PHE A 47 -2.46 18.37 11.47
C PHE A 47 -3.96 18.54 11.21
N ASP A 48 -4.54 19.65 11.65
CA ASP A 48 -5.98 19.96 11.57
C ASP A 48 -6.38 20.70 10.28
N GLY A 49 -5.44 20.96 9.39
CA GLY A 49 -5.59 21.78 8.19
C GLY A 49 -4.92 23.14 8.33
N SER A 50 -4.60 23.59 9.55
CA SER A 50 -3.96 24.87 9.84
C SER A 50 -2.74 24.77 10.76
N LYS A 51 -2.77 23.88 11.76
CA LYS A 51 -1.77 23.76 12.79
C LYS A 51 -1.36 22.33 13.04
N PHE A 52 -0.08 22.17 13.38
CA PHE A 52 0.44 20.92 13.90
C PHE A 52 0.29 20.86 15.42
N ARG A 53 -0.03 19.66 15.91
CA ARG A 53 -0.05 19.36 17.34
C ARG A 53 0.80 18.12 17.58
N SER A 54 1.86 18.29 18.36
CA SER A 54 2.76 17.21 18.80
C SER A 54 2.23 16.56 20.08
N TYR A 55 2.38 15.25 20.18
CA TYR A 55 1.98 14.45 21.34
C TYR A 55 3.23 13.90 22.02
N ASP A 56 4.04 14.80 22.53
CA ASP A 56 5.20 14.51 23.36
C ASP A 56 4.91 14.98 24.79
N ASN A 57 5.34 14.23 25.78
CA ASN A 57 5.05 14.49 27.21
C ASN A 57 5.66 15.78 27.77
N HIS A 58 5.80 16.88 26.99
CA HIS A 58 6.35 18.11 27.47
C HIS A 58 5.42 18.90 28.43
N ASP A 59 4.12 18.60 28.45
CA ASP A 59 3.14 19.40 29.19
C ASP A 59 2.68 18.79 30.53
N GLY A 60 3.42 17.82 31.09
CA GLY A 60 3.24 17.43 32.51
C GLY A 60 1.90 16.75 32.86
N PHE A 61 1.09 16.35 31.92
CA PHE A 61 -0.08 15.53 32.17
C PHE A 61 0.29 14.05 32.24
N TYR A 62 0.02 13.47 33.38
CA TYR A 62 0.39 12.14 33.83
C TYR A 62 -0.12 11.02 32.91
N SER A 63 0.67 10.68 31.89
CA SER A 63 0.67 9.35 31.34
C SER A 63 1.87 8.62 31.92
N THR A 64 1.66 7.45 32.49
CA THR A 64 2.74 6.59 33.01
C THR A 64 3.65 6.07 31.91
N ASP A 65 3.23 6.21 30.65
CA ASP A 65 3.91 5.66 29.49
C ASP A 65 4.69 6.72 28.71
N ILE A 66 5.94 6.40 28.43
CA ILE A 66 6.81 7.25 27.60
C ILE A 66 6.25 7.24 26.16
N PRO A 67 6.01 8.42 25.55
CA PRO A 67 5.53 8.50 24.18
C PRO A 67 6.44 7.75 23.21
N PRO A 68 5.88 6.99 22.26
CA PRO A 68 6.69 6.25 21.31
C PRO A 68 7.50 7.17 20.42
N ARG A 69 8.78 6.86 20.24
CA ARG A 69 9.66 7.49 19.27
C ARG A 69 9.93 6.56 18.09
N LYS A 70 10.50 7.09 17.03
CA LYS A 70 10.85 6.33 15.82
C LYS A 70 9.63 5.55 15.28
N ILE A 71 8.52 6.27 15.16
CA ILE A 71 7.28 5.69 14.66
C ILE A 71 7.50 5.25 13.22
N GLN A 72 7.18 3.99 12.91
CA GLN A 72 7.34 3.41 11.58
C GLN A 72 6.01 3.33 10.81
N ARG A 73 4.93 3.01 11.51
CA ARG A 73 3.61 2.86 10.92
C ARG A 73 2.52 3.25 11.91
N ILE A 74 1.47 3.86 11.39
CA ILE A 74 0.24 4.17 12.12
C ILE A 74 -0.91 3.55 11.34
N VAL A 75 -1.83 2.91 12.04
CA VAL A 75 -3.13 2.49 11.51
C VAL A 75 -4.22 2.85 12.50
N GLU A 76 -5.44 3.08 12.03
CA GLU A 76 -6.58 3.44 12.86
C GLU A 76 -7.58 2.29 12.88
N ASP A 77 -8.07 1.92 14.05
CA ASP A 77 -9.10 0.90 14.19
C ASP A 77 -10.52 1.49 14.04
N LYS A 78 -11.52 0.62 14.05
CA LYS A 78 -12.94 1.02 13.89
C LYS A 78 -13.48 1.93 15.00
N ASN A 79 -12.84 1.96 16.16
CA ASN A 79 -13.22 2.79 17.29
C ASN A 79 -12.43 4.12 17.35
N GLY A 80 -11.57 4.34 16.35
CA GLY A 80 -10.81 5.58 16.21
C GLY A 80 -9.51 5.63 16.98
N PHE A 81 -9.06 4.52 17.58
CA PHE A 81 -7.76 4.45 18.24
C PHE A 81 -6.64 4.28 17.21
N LEU A 82 -5.51 4.92 17.46
CA LEU A 82 -4.34 4.76 16.60
C LEU A 82 -3.42 3.67 17.17
N TRP A 83 -3.16 2.68 16.35
CA TRP A 83 -2.17 1.65 16.62
C TRP A 83 -0.86 2.05 16.00
N ILE A 84 0.18 2.16 16.83
CA ILE A 84 1.46 2.75 16.46
C ILE A 84 2.54 1.68 16.58
N LYS A 85 3.17 1.37 15.45
CA LYS A 85 4.33 0.50 15.39
C LYS A 85 5.60 1.31 15.27
N THR A 86 6.58 1.02 16.11
CA THR A 86 7.89 1.67 16.09
C THR A 86 8.94 0.86 15.32
N ILE A 87 10.07 1.48 14.99
CA ILE A 87 11.18 0.83 14.28
C ILE A 87 11.78 -0.33 15.10
N ASP A 88 11.84 -0.21 16.41
CA ASP A 88 12.26 -1.26 17.35
C ASP A 88 11.17 -2.34 17.57
N ARG A 89 10.10 -2.31 16.74
CA ARG A 89 9.04 -3.31 16.64
C ARG A 89 8.10 -3.38 17.84
N LYS A 90 8.07 -2.34 18.65
CA LYS A 90 7.09 -2.16 19.72
C LYS A 90 5.75 -1.69 19.18
N LEU A 91 4.70 -1.92 19.96
CA LEU A 91 3.33 -1.56 19.63
C LEU A 91 2.72 -0.71 20.76
N TYR A 92 2.13 0.40 20.36
CA TYR A 92 1.43 1.32 21.25
C TYR A 92 0.03 1.59 20.72
N LEU A 93 -0.89 1.87 21.63
CA LEU A 93 -2.22 2.41 21.34
C LEU A 93 -2.24 3.88 21.74
N PHE A 94 -2.80 4.74 20.91
CA PHE A 94 -3.05 6.13 21.23
C PHE A 94 -4.55 6.41 21.24
N ASP A 95 -5.05 6.85 22.40
CA ASP A 95 -6.43 7.34 22.54
C ASP A 95 -6.48 8.84 22.18
N LYS A 96 -7.12 9.15 21.06
CA LYS A 96 -7.26 10.52 20.56
C LYS A 96 -8.13 11.41 21.46
N ARG A 97 -9.03 10.83 22.25
CA ARG A 97 -9.94 11.57 23.16
C ARG A 97 -9.23 12.04 24.41
N HIS A 98 -8.38 11.18 24.96
CA HIS A 98 -7.65 11.46 26.19
C HIS A 98 -6.19 11.88 25.91
N GLU A 99 -5.77 11.85 24.64
CA GLU A 99 -4.42 12.18 24.18
C GLU A 99 -3.33 11.39 24.94
N SER A 100 -3.63 10.12 25.20
CA SER A 100 -2.78 9.23 26.01
C SER A 100 -2.25 8.07 25.20
N PHE A 101 -1.01 7.68 25.50
CA PHE A 101 -0.38 6.49 24.97
C PHE A 101 -0.49 5.33 25.97
N HIS A 102 -0.68 4.14 25.45
CA HIS A 102 -0.63 2.89 26.21
C HIS A 102 0.30 1.91 25.49
N ALA A 103 1.23 1.30 26.20
CA ALA A 103 2.01 0.20 25.68
C ALA A 103 1.09 -1.04 25.61
N VAL A 104 0.85 -1.56 24.41
CA VAL A 104 -0.14 -2.64 24.20
C VAL A 104 0.18 -3.88 25.01
N TYR A 105 1.44 -4.12 25.34
CA TYR A 105 1.87 -5.29 26.13
C TYR A 105 1.50 -5.21 27.61
N ASP A 106 1.27 -4.03 28.16
CA ASP A 106 0.86 -3.85 29.55
C ASP A 106 -0.58 -4.29 29.78
N ASP A 107 -1.43 -4.09 28.75
CA ASP A 107 -2.84 -4.45 28.80
C ASP A 107 -3.11 -5.93 28.50
N VAL A 108 -2.21 -6.58 27.75
CA VAL A 108 -2.39 -7.95 27.27
C VAL A 108 -1.24 -8.83 27.79
N LYS A 109 -1.35 -9.21 29.06
CA LYS A 109 -0.31 -9.97 29.80
C LYS A 109 0.07 -11.34 29.21
N GLU A 110 -0.79 -11.91 28.36
CA GLU A 110 -0.50 -13.16 27.66
C GLU A 110 0.58 -13.00 26.57
N TYR A 111 0.83 -11.78 26.14
CA TYR A 111 1.82 -11.45 25.12
C TYR A 111 2.97 -10.70 25.79
N SER A 112 4.09 -11.36 25.97
CA SER A 112 5.26 -10.77 26.63
C SER A 112 5.84 -9.60 25.82
N GLU A 113 6.56 -8.68 26.51
CA GLU A 113 7.31 -7.57 25.89
C GLU A 113 8.28 -8.00 24.76
N ASN A 114 8.56 -9.30 24.66
CA ASN A 114 9.43 -9.88 23.65
C ASN A 114 8.78 -10.09 22.28
N ILE A 115 7.45 -9.90 22.17
CA ILE A 115 6.77 -9.99 20.87
C ILE A 115 7.17 -8.82 20.00
N GLN A 116 7.83 -9.12 18.90
CA GLN A 116 8.26 -8.12 17.93
C GLN A 116 7.30 -8.10 16.75
N ILE A 117 6.63 -6.95 16.54
CA ILE A 117 5.70 -6.77 15.44
C ILE A 117 6.47 -6.41 14.16
N ILE A 118 6.33 -7.25 13.13
CA ILE A 118 6.93 -7.02 11.81
C ILE A 118 6.00 -6.15 10.94
N LYS A 119 4.71 -6.51 10.89
CA LYS A 119 3.72 -5.83 10.06
C LYS A 119 2.45 -5.55 10.85
N ILE A 120 1.84 -4.41 10.58
CA ILE A 120 0.54 -4.00 11.10
C ILE A 120 -0.32 -3.54 9.93
N GLN A 121 -1.58 -3.94 9.92
CA GLN A 121 -2.56 -3.60 8.89
C GLN A 121 -3.97 -3.62 9.47
N THR A 122 -4.84 -2.72 9.03
CA THR A 122 -6.27 -2.79 9.33
C THR A 122 -6.99 -3.64 8.30
N THR A 123 -8.03 -4.33 8.77
CA THR A 123 -9.02 -4.99 7.91
C THR A 123 -10.08 -3.97 7.46
N GLU A 124 -10.88 -4.33 6.45
CA GLU A 124 -12.03 -3.50 6.04
C GLU A 124 -13.03 -3.30 7.18
N ASP A 125 -13.19 -4.29 8.08
CA ASP A 125 -14.02 -4.20 9.29
C ASP A 125 -13.40 -3.32 10.40
N GLY A 126 -12.20 -2.80 10.16
CA GLY A 126 -11.47 -1.93 11.08
C GLY A 126 -10.83 -2.64 12.27
N ASP A 127 -10.69 -3.95 12.24
CA ASP A 127 -9.83 -4.66 13.19
C ASP A 127 -8.37 -4.58 12.74
N VAL A 128 -7.44 -4.89 13.64
CA VAL A 128 -6.01 -4.78 13.37
C VAL A 128 -5.37 -6.17 13.30
N LEU A 129 -4.70 -6.45 12.20
CA LEU A 129 -3.90 -7.66 12.03
C LEU A 129 -2.43 -7.35 12.30
N LEU A 130 -1.82 -8.18 13.12
CA LEU A 130 -0.43 -8.07 13.52
C LEU A 130 0.33 -9.33 13.11
N LEU A 131 1.40 -9.15 12.35
CA LEU A 131 2.35 -10.22 12.08
C LEU A 131 3.57 -10.03 12.98
N THR A 132 3.91 -11.07 13.70
CA THR A 132 5.04 -11.06 14.63
C THR A 132 6.32 -11.63 13.99
N LYS A 133 7.46 -11.43 14.62
CA LYS A 133 8.76 -11.93 14.15
C LYS A 133 8.84 -13.46 14.14
N ASP A 134 8.18 -14.11 15.06
CA ASP A 134 8.03 -15.57 15.13
C ASP A 134 6.96 -16.10 14.16
N LYS A 135 6.40 -15.22 13.32
CA LYS A 135 5.40 -15.50 12.28
C LYS A 135 4.01 -15.85 12.81
N SER A 136 3.74 -15.57 14.05
CA SER A 136 2.37 -15.66 14.57
C SER A 136 1.51 -14.55 13.98
N LEU A 137 0.28 -14.89 13.65
CA LEU A 137 -0.73 -13.94 13.21
C LEU A 137 -1.67 -13.66 14.37
N LEU A 138 -1.77 -12.39 14.75
CA LEU A 138 -2.66 -11.92 15.79
C LEU A 138 -3.72 -11.02 15.20
N ARG A 139 -4.94 -11.11 15.71
CA ARG A 139 -6.00 -10.12 15.49
C ARG A 139 -6.19 -9.33 16.77
N ALA A 140 -6.17 -8.03 16.65
CA ALA A 140 -6.34 -7.10 17.76
C ALA A 140 -7.50 -6.14 17.46
N TYR A 141 -8.22 -5.74 18.49
CA TYR A 141 -9.28 -4.74 18.41
C TYR A 141 -9.45 -4.08 19.77
N THR A 142 -10.00 -2.87 19.77
CA THR A 142 -10.41 -2.17 20.99
C THR A 142 -11.92 -2.23 21.16
N ASP A 143 -12.40 -2.07 22.41
CA ASP A 143 -13.77 -1.62 22.64
C ASP A 143 -13.85 -0.08 22.61
N LYS A 144 -15.02 0.48 22.89
CA LYS A 144 -15.22 1.94 22.86
C LYS A 144 -14.46 2.69 23.98
N GLU A 145 -14.13 1.99 25.03
CA GLU A 145 -13.37 2.49 26.20
C GLU A 145 -11.85 2.36 26.00
N GLY A 146 -11.41 1.70 24.91
CA GLY A 146 -10.00 1.51 24.57
C GLY A 146 -9.38 0.25 25.16
N LYS A 147 -10.20 -0.64 25.77
CA LYS A 147 -9.70 -1.93 26.27
C LYS A 147 -9.30 -2.81 25.09
N ILE A 148 -8.07 -3.26 25.11
CA ILE A 148 -7.48 -4.07 24.05
C ILE A 148 -7.85 -5.54 24.23
N THR A 149 -8.24 -6.18 23.15
CA THR A 149 -8.36 -7.64 23.04
C THR A 149 -7.46 -8.09 21.90
N MET A 150 -6.59 -9.04 22.19
CA MET A 150 -5.78 -9.73 21.18
C MET A 150 -6.11 -11.20 21.16
N LYS A 151 -6.16 -11.79 19.98
CA LYS A 151 -6.34 -13.24 19.79
C LYS A 151 -5.35 -13.74 18.76
N GLN A 152 -4.68 -14.81 19.12
CA GLN A 152 -3.80 -15.51 18.20
C GLN A 152 -4.65 -16.28 17.19
N LEU A 153 -4.46 -16.00 15.91
CA LEU A 153 -5.13 -16.68 14.82
C LEU A 153 -4.32 -17.88 14.34
N HIS A 154 -3.00 -17.77 14.38
CA HIS A 154 -2.09 -18.83 13.96
C HIS A 154 -0.77 -18.73 14.70
N ASP A 155 -0.24 -19.90 15.08
CA ASP A 155 1.09 -20.09 15.67
C ASP A 155 1.93 -20.91 14.69
N SER A 156 2.76 -20.25 13.91
CA SER A 156 3.71 -20.94 13.05
C SER A 156 5.03 -21.11 13.80
N ARG A 157 5.23 -22.31 14.37
CA ARG A 157 6.51 -22.61 15.01
C ARG A 157 7.68 -22.56 14.02
N PRO A 158 8.84 -22.08 14.48
CA PRO A 158 9.87 -21.57 13.60
C PRO A 158 10.74 -22.70 13.03
N ASN A 159 10.55 -22.99 11.75
CA ASN A 159 11.61 -23.70 10.98
C ASN A 159 11.91 -23.02 9.64
N VAL A 160 11.49 -21.77 9.44
CA VAL A 160 11.65 -21.09 8.17
C VAL A 160 12.37 -19.76 8.38
N ASN A 161 13.42 -19.57 7.58
CA ASN A 161 14.25 -18.37 7.58
C ASN A 161 13.40 -17.12 7.23
N VAL A 162 13.30 -16.18 8.17
CA VAL A 162 12.47 -14.95 8.08
C VAL A 162 12.85 -14.05 6.91
N TYR A 163 14.00 -14.30 6.31
CA TYR A 163 14.57 -13.51 5.22
C TYR A 163 14.27 -14.03 3.82
N ASP A 164 13.41 -15.05 3.67
CA ASP A 164 13.01 -15.46 2.33
C ASP A 164 12.06 -14.40 1.74
N MET A 165 12.68 -13.43 1.08
CA MET A 165 12.03 -12.25 0.49
C MET A 165 11.17 -12.59 -0.74
N ARG A 166 11.03 -13.85 -1.10
CA ARG A 166 10.28 -14.28 -2.28
C ARG A 166 8.76 -14.15 -2.12
N LEU A 167 8.26 -14.06 -0.88
CA LEU A 167 6.87 -13.70 -0.58
C LEU A 167 6.70 -12.20 -0.29
N LYS A 168 7.30 -11.35 -1.10
CA LYS A 168 7.22 -9.88 -0.94
C LYS A 168 5.81 -9.32 -1.08
N HIS A 169 4.91 -10.08 -1.66
CA HIS A 169 3.60 -9.62 -2.06
C HIS A 169 2.52 -10.37 -1.29
N ASN A 170 1.75 -9.65 -0.52
CA ASN A 170 0.49 -10.07 0.08
C ASN A 170 0.59 -11.21 1.11
N ILE A 171 1.29 -10.96 2.20
CA ILE A 171 1.12 -11.78 3.41
C ILE A 171 -0.35 -11.79 3.86
N PHE A 172 -1.04 -10.66 3.63
CA PHE A 172 -2.48 -10.53 3.83
C PHE A 172 -3.15 -10.14 2.52
N CYS A 173 -4.22 -10.82 2.16
CA CYS A 173 -5.09 -10.43 1.08
C CYS A 173 -6.55 -10.61 1.51
N GLU A 174 -7.40 -9.69 1.06
CA GLU A 174 -8.81 -9.71 1.35
C GLU A 174 -9.58 -10.04 0.08
N THR A 175 -10.45 -11.05 0.14
CA THR A 175 -11.50 -11.28 -0.84
C THR A 175 -12.79 -10.63 -0.36
N ALA A 176 -13.87 -10.70 -1.13
CA ALA A 176 -15.16 -10.12 -0.73
C ALA A 176 -15.63 -10.61 0.65
N GLU A 177 -15.41 -11.90 0.98
CA GLU A 177 -15.93 -12.51 2.19
C GLU A 177 -14.85 -12.92 3.19
N PHE A 178 -13.57 -12.98 2.78
CA PHE A 178 -12.51 -13.54 3.61
C PHE A 178 -11.30 -12.63 3.71
N ILE A 179 -10.69 -12.64 4.89
CA ILE A 179 -9.32 -12.19 5.11
C ILE A 179 -8.44 -13.42 5.01
N ASN A 180 -7.47 -13.38 4.11
CA ASN A 180 -6.59 -14.51 3.88
C ASN A 180 -5.16 -14.14 4.26
N TRP A 181 -4.48 -15.09 4.87
CA TRP A 181 -3.06 -15.03 5.13
C TRP A 181 -2.37 -16.19 4.44
N ILE A 182 -1.35 -15.86 3.67
CA ILE A 182 -0.49 -16.86 3.01
C ILE A 182 0.80 -16.91 3.83
N GLY A 183 0.99 -18.02 4.52
CA GLY A 183 2.21 -18.30 5.29
C GLY A 183 3.41 -18.55 4.38
N MET A 184 4.60 -18.50 4.94
CA MET A 184 5.84 -18.73 4.18
C MET A 184 6.01 -20.18 3.73
N ASP A 185 5.27 -21.08 4.34
CA ASP A 185 5.13 -22.49 3.95
C ASP A 185 3.98 -22.70 2.95
N TYR A 186 3.46 -21.60 2.39
CA TYR A 186 2.28 -21.57 1.51
C TYR A 186 1.01 -22.18 2.12
N GLN A 187 0.96 -22.29 3.43
CA GLN A 187 -0.32 -22.54 4.10
C GLN A 187 -1.20 -21.31 3.96
N ILE A 188 -2.44 -21.54 3.60
CA ILE A 188 -3.43 -20.49 3.46
C ILE A 188 -4.39 -20.59 4.63
N LEU A 189 -4.47 -19.52 5.37
CA LEU A 189 -5.42 -19.34 6.45
C LEU A 189 -6.48 -18.35 5.98
N SER A 190 -7.75 -18.71 6.10
CA SER A 190 -8.86 -17.86 5.71
C SER A 190 -9.77 -17.62 6.90
N LEU A 191 -10.04 -16.35 7.19
CA LEU A 191 -10.95 -15.90 8.22
C LEU A 191 -12.13 -15.21 7.54
N ARG A 192 -13.35 -15.64 7.81
CA ARG A 192 -14.55 -15.01 7.25
C ARG A 192 -14.77 -13.63 7.89
N LYS A 193 -15.03 -12.62 7.05
CA LYS A 193 -15.32 -11.26 7.49
C LYS A 193 -16.62 -11.22 8.31
N GLY A 194 -16.68 -10.34 9.31
CA GLY A 194 -17.88 -10.14 10.13
C GLY A 194 -18.16 -11.23 11.16
N GLU A 195 -17.41 -12.33 11.18
CA GLU A 195 -17.57 -13.34 12.23
C GLU A 195 -16.78 -12.95 13.47
N ALA A 196 -17.49 -12.87 14.62
CA ALA A 196 -16.84 -12.71 15.91
C ALA A 196 -15.93 -13.92 16.17
N LEU A 197 -14.69 -13.67 16.59
CA LEU A 197 -13.81 -14.73 17.05
C LEU A 197 -14.44 -15.43 18.26
N LYS A 198 -14.93 -16.63 18.07
CA LYS A 198 -15.28 -17.53 19.15
C LYS A 198 -14.00 -18.07 19.78
N ASP A 199 -14.05 -18.51 21.02
CA ASP A 199 -12.90 -18.97 21.84
C ASP A 199 -12.13 -20.17 21.24
N LYS A 200 -12.65 -20.77 20.21
CA LYS A 200 -11.92 -21.68 19.31
C LYS A 200 -12.12 -21.21 17.89
N PRO A 201 -11.06 -21.10 17.10
CA PRO A 201 -11.14 -20.67 15.71
C PRO A 201 -11.78 -21.77 14.83
N ALA A 202 -13.06 -22.10 15.11
CA ALA A 202 -13.81 -23.07 14.32
C ALA A 202 -13.99 -22.60 12.87
N ASP A 203 -13.88 -21.29 12.64
CA ASP A 203 -14.07 -20.66 11.33
C ASP A 203 -12.75 -20.41 10.60
N PHE A 204 -11.64 -20.88 11.19
CA PHE A 204 -10.32 -20.77 10.60
C PHE A 204 -10.10 -21.94 9.64
N ILE A 205 -10.20 -21.66 8.34
CA ILE A 205 -9.99 -22.70 7.34
C ILE A 205 -8.50 -22.76 7.01
N GLN A 206 -7.81 -23.74 7.57
CA GLN A 206 -6.45 -24.06 7.17
C GLN A 206 -6.49 -24.87 5.87
N LYS A 207 -6.02 -24.30 4.79
CA LYS A 207 -5.91 -24.98 3.50
C LYS A 207 -4.47 -25.37 3.26
N LYS A 208 -4.22 -26.67 3.21
CA LYS A 208 -2.96 -27.19 2.67
C LYS A 208 -3.17 -27.39 1.17
N VAL A 209 -2.46 -26.62 0.38
CA VAL A 209 -2.32 -26.95 -1.03
C VAL A 209 -1.46 -28.19 -1.08
N SER A 210 -1.93 -29.28 -1.69
CA SER A 210 -1.28 -30.62 -1.70
C SER A 210 0.04 -30.68 -2.46
N ALA A 211 0.57 -29.55 -2.93
CA ALA A 211 1.85 -29.44 -3.60
C ALA A 211 2.97 -29.10 -2.60
N ASN A 212 4.20 -29.51 -2.90
CA ASN A 212 5.37 -29.11 -2.12
C ASN A 212 5.47 -27.56 -2.08
N PRO A 213 5.46 -26.93 -0.90
CA PRO A 213 5.47 -25.46 -0.74
C PRO A 213 6.64 -24.79 -1.49
N ASP A 214 7.78 -25.45 -1.58
CA ASP A 214 8.97 -24.92 -2.27
C ASP A 214 8.79 -24.75 -3.79
N GLN A 215 7.66 -25.16 -4.35
CA GLN A 215 7.38 -25.04 -5.78
C GLN A 215 6.74 -23.71 -6.14
N PHE A 216 6.08 -23.04 -5.21
CA PHE A 216 5.41 -21.77 -5.50
C PHE A 216 6.40 -20.62 -5.62
N THR A 217 6.09 -19.69 -6.51
CA THR A 217 6.95 -18.55 -6.84
C THR A 217 6.26 -17.22 -6.66
N CYS A 218 4.94 -17.19 -6.82
CA CYS A 218 4.13 -15.99 -6.66
C CYS A 218 2.73 -16.30 -6.17
N ALA A 219 2.07 -15.27 -5.62
CA ALA A 219 0.68 -15.31 -5.18
C ALA A 219 -0.04 -14.03 -5.60
N SER A 220 -1.32 -14.15 -5.91
CA SER A 220 -2.22 -13.06 -6.21
C SER A 220 -3.62 -13.38 -5.68
N TYR A 221 -4.53 -12.42 -5.75
CA TYR A 221 -5.92 -12.62 -5.37
C TYR A 221 -6.84 -11.70 -6.19
N ASN A 222 -8.08 -12.11 -6.31
CA ASN A 222 -9.17 -11.26 -6.74
C ASN A 222 -10.32 -11.36 -5.72
N SER A 223 -11.46 -10.76 -5.99
CA SER A 223 -12.59 -10.73 -5.04
C SER A 223 -13.03 -12.11 -4.55
N LYS A 224 -12.74 -13.17 -5.29
CA LYS A 224 -13.27 -14.51 -5.05
C LYS A 224 -12.20 -15.58 -4.74
N PHE A 225 -11.08 -15.53 -5.42
CA PHE A 225 -10.09 -16.60 -5.40
C PHE A 225 -8.70 -16.11 -5.00
N LEU A 226 -7.97 -17.00 -4.34
CA LEU A 226 -6.51 -16.90 -4.22
C LEU A 226 -5.87 -17.65 -5.38
N TRP A 227 -4.79 -17.08 -5.91
CA TRP A 227 -4.07 -17.61 -7.06
C TRP A 227 -2.60 -17.81 -6.73
N LEU A 228 -2.05 -18.95 -7.13
CA LEU A 228 -0.62 -19.29 -6.94
C LEU A 228 -0.02 -19.68 -8.27
N GLY A 229 1.21 -19.23 -8.52
CA GLY A 229 2.05 -19.70 -9.61
C GLY A 229 3.20 -20.56 -9.09
N ASP A 230 3.67 -21.53 -9.89
CA ASP A 230 4.78 -22.42 -9.50
C ASP A 230 5.99 -22.35 -10.43
N LYS A 231 7.07 -23.04 -10.02
CA LYS A 231 8.34 -23.17 -10.77
C LYS A 231 8.21 -23.93 -12.09
N LYS A 232 7.11 -24.65 -12.30
CA LYS A 232 6.88 -25.47 -13.49
C LYS A 232 5.92 -24.82 -14.49
N GLY A 233 5.43 -23.61 -14.18
CA GLY A 233 4.49 -22.89 -15.03
C GLY A 233 3.02 -23.21 -14.75
N HIS A 234 2.71 -24.00 -13.72
CA HIS A 234 1.34 -24.26 -13.37
C HIS A 234 0.77 -23.12 -12.54
N ILE A 235 -0.53 -22.90 -12.66
CA ILE A 235 -1.28 -21.90 -11.93
C ILE A 235 -2.40 -22.60 -11.18
N TYR A 236 -2.65 -22.16 -9.95
CA TYR A 236 -3.67 -22.73 -9.09
C TYR A 236 -4.63 -21.63 -8.65
N SER A 237 -5.94 -21.89 -8.73
CA SER A 237 -6.95 -21.09 -8.03
C SER A 237 -7.45 -21.85 -6.82
N ILE A 238 -7.63 -21.13 -5.73
CA ILE A 238 -8.09 -21.67 -4.45
C ILE A 238 -9.31 -20.88 -4.02
N ASP A 239 -10.43 -21.57 -3.87
CA ASP A 239 -11.63 -20.99 -3.29
C ASP A 239 -11.51 -21.03 -1.76
N PRO A 240 -11.40 -19.89 -1.08
CA PRO A 240 -11.25 -19.87 0.37
C PRO A 240 -12.52 -20.32 1.11
N GLN A 241 -13.71 -20.32 0.47
CA GLN A 241 -14.95 -20.73 1.10
C GLN A 241 -15.02 -22.25 1.30
N ASN A 242 -14.70 -23.01 0.28
CA ASN A 242 -14.86 -24.46 0.26
C ASN A 242 -13.56 -25.24 0.15
N GLY A 243 -12.44 -24.54 -0.12
CA GLY A 243 -11.11 -25.12 -0.25
C GLY A 243 -10.89 -25.88 -1.54
N VAL A 244 -11.76 -25.70 -2.52
CA VAL A 244 -11.55 -26.30 -3.83
C VAL A 244 -10.33 -25.67 -4.48
N VAL A 245 -9.44 -26.53 -4.98
CA VAL A 245 -8.22 -26.13 -5.71
C VAL A 245 -8.37 -26.58 -7.15
N ASN A 246 -8.30 -25.63 -8.08
CA ASN A 246 -8.21 -25.93 -9.50
C ASN A 246 -6.79 -25.67 -9.97
N ARG A 247 -6.27 -26.55 -10.83
CA ARG A 247 -4.97 -26.41 -11.46
C ARG A 247 -5.16 -26.07 -12.94
N TYR A 248 -4.46 -25.05 -13.37
CA TYR A 248 -4.42 -24.63 -14.78
C TYR A 248 -3.07 -25.03 -15.36
N GLU A 249 -3.11 -25.82 -16.42
CA GLU A 249 -1.95 -26.18 -17.22
C GLU A 249 -2.06 -25.44 -18.56
N ILE A 250 -1.11 -24.53 -18.79
CA ILE A 250 -1.02 -23.76 -20.03
C ILE A 250 0.19 -24.32 -20.77
N PRO A 251 0.01 -25.09 -21.86
CA PRO A 251 1.11 -25.88 -22.47
C PRO A 251 2.31 -25.05 -22.93
N GLU A 252 2.07 -23.78 -23.26
CA GLU A 252 3.08 -22.84 -23.73
C GLU A 252 3.89 -22.23 -22.59
N ILE A 253 3.40 -22.30 -21.33
CA ILE A 253 4.10 -21.79 -20.16
C ILE A 253 4.76 -22.95 -19.42
N LYS A 254 6.06 -23.12 -19.64
CA LYS A 254 6.87 -24.19 -19.01
C LYS A 254 7.90 -23.63 -18.02
N GLN A 255 7.99 -22.32 -17.94
CA GLN A 255 8.95 -21.61 -17.09
C GLN A 255 8.31 -21.22 -15.76
N PRO A 256 9.11 -20.94 -14.72
CA PRO A 256 8.59 -20.42 -13.47
C PRO A 256 7.71 -19.21 -13.68
N VAL A 257 6.52 -19.18 -13.06
CA VAL A 257 5.65 -18.03 -13.04
C VAL A 257 6.24 -17.01 -12.07
N SER A 258 6.75 -15.90 -12.58
CA SER A 258 7.39 -14.87 -11.75
C SER A 258 6.36 -13.99 -11.04
N ASN A 259 5.29 -13.60 -11.75
CA ASN A 259 4.16 -12.85 -11.19
C ASN A 259 2.85 -13.26 -11.87
N LEU A 260 1.77 -13.00 -11.16
CA LEU A 260 0.43 -13.36 -11.57
C LEU A 260 -0.57 -12.29 -11.11
N LEU A 261 -1.46 -11.90 -12.00
CA LEU A 261 -2.63 -11.07 -11.70
C LEU A 261 -3.84 -11.66 -12.40
N VAL A 262 -4.96 -11.78 -11.70
CA VAL A 262 -6.23 -12.26 -12.30
C VAL A 262 -7.31 -11.24 -12.03
N THR A 263 -7.90 -10.73 -13.11
CA THR A 263 -8.98 -9.75 -13.06
C THR A 263 -10.32 -10.38 -12.74
N GLU A 264 -11.30 -9.57 -12.34
CA GLU A 264 -12.68 -10.03 -12.12
C GLU A 264 -13.35 -10.53 -13.40
N SER A 265 -12.91 -10.04 -14.56
CA SER A 265 -13.41 -10.47 -15.88
C SER A 265 -12.86 -11.82 -16.35
N GLY A 266 -11.93 -12.43 -15.58
CA GLY A 266 -11.31 -13.71 -15.94
C GLY A 266 -10.15 -13.60 -16.93
N LEU A 267 -9.55 -12.42 -17.06
CA LEU A 267 -8.26 -12.26 -17.71
C LEU A 267 -7.15 -12.49 -16.71
N MET A 268 -6.17 -13.28 -17.08
CA MET A 268 -5.00 -13.61 -16.27
C MET A 268 -3.75 -13.05 -16.95
N TYR A 269 -3.00 -12.23 -16.23
CA TYR A 269 -1.72 -11.71 -16.67
C TYR A 269 -0.61 -12.46 -15.96
N ILE A 270 0.33 -12.99 -16.73
CA ILE A 270 1.38 -13.89 -16.27
C ILE A 270 2.72 -13.35 -16.75
N THR A 271 3.70 -13.30 -15.86
CA THR A 271 5.08 -13.04 -16.25
C THR A 271 5.97 -14.24 -15.96
N THR A 272 6.88 -14.48 -16.85
CA THR A 272 7.96 -15.50 -16.76
C THR A 272 9.25 -14.87 -17.26
N ASN A 273 10.36 -15.60 -17.18
CA ASN A 273 11.62 -15.16 -17.77
C ASN A 273 11.59 -15.08 -19.32
N GLU A 274 10.60 -15.68 -19.97
CA GLU A 274 10.44 -15.63 -21.43
C GLU A 274 9.50 -14.52 -21.92
N GLY A 275 8.83 -13.83 -20.99
CA GLY A 275 7.97 -12.70 -21.34
C GLY A 275 6.75 -12.54 -20.46
N ALA A 276 5.87 -11.65 -20.92
CA ALA A 276 4.57 -11.41 -20.35
C ALA A 276 3.48 -11.99 -21.24
N TYR A 277 2.42 -12.48 -20.61
CA TYR A 277 1.30 -13.15 -21.29
C TYR A 277 -0.03 -12.70 -20.72
N GLU A 278 -1.03 -12.69 -21.60
CA GLU A 278 -2.44 -12.58 -21.25
C GLU A 278 -3.13 -13.92 -21.55
N TYR A 279 -3.82 -14.48 -20.57
CA TYR A 279 -4.57 -15.69 -20.70
C TYR A 279 -6.05 -15.47 -20.38
N ASN A 280 -6.93 -15.75 -21.34
CA ASN A 280 -8.36 -15.71 -21.10
C ASN A 280 -8.82 -17.07 -20.55
N ILE A 281 -9.28 -17.08 -19.29
CA ILE A 281 -9.68 -18.32 -18.61
C ILE A 281 -10.89 -18.96 -19.29
N GLY A 282 -11.86 -18.17 -19.73
CA GLY A 282 -13.10 -18.66 -20.35
C GLY A 282 -12.88 -19.28 -21.70
N TYR A 283 -12.07 -18.64 -22.54
CA TYR A 283 -11.76 -19.12 -23.90
C TYR A 283 -10.53 -20.03 -23.97
N LYS A 284 -9.80 -20.17 -22.86
CA LYS A 284 -8.53 -20.92 -22.79
C LYS A 284 -7.52 -20.48 -23.86
N GLN A 285 -7.46 -19.17 -24.10
CA GLN A 285 -6.62 -18.57 -25.12
C GLN A 285 -5.46 -17.83 -24.48
N LEU A 286 -4.24 -18.18 -24.88
CA LEU A 286 -3.02 -17.47 -24.48
C LEU A 286 -2.59 -16.51 -25.58
N THR A 287 -2.21 -15.30 -25.17
CA THR A 287 -1.62 -14.28 -26.04
C THR A 287 -0.32 -13.79 -25.41
N LYS A 288 0.79 -13.88 -26.13
CA LYS A 288 2.06 -13.29 -25.69
C LYS A 288 1.98 -11.77 -25.88
N LEU A 289 2.34 -11.01 -24.84
CA LEU A 289 2.38 -9.56 -24.91
C LEU A 289 3.63 -9.09 -25.66
N PRO A 290 3.57 -7.91 -26.31
CA PRO A 290 4.66 -7.43 -27.18
C PRO A 290 5.85 -6.83 -26.42
N PHE A 291 6.00 -7.16 -25.14
CA PHE A 291 7.11 -6.70 -24.30
C PHE A 291 7.60 -7.84 -23.39
N THR A 292 8.83 -7.72 -22.92
CA THR A 292 9.47 -8.68 -22.02
C THR A 292 9.82 -8.00 -20.72
N ILE A 293 9.71 -8.76 -19.62
CA ILE A 293 10.10 -8.30 -18.28
C ILE A 293 11.37 -9.04 -17.89
N PRO A 294 12.47 -8.35 -17.55
CA PRO A 294 13.72 -8.98 -17.18
C PRO A 294 13.59 -9.92 -15.98
N GLU A 295 14.22 -11.08 -16.07
CA GLU A 295 14.13 -12.18 -15.10
C GLU A 295 14.57 -11.84 -13.66
N LYS A 296 15.47 -10.89 -13.52
CA LYS A 296 16.06 -10.54 -12.22
C LYS A 296 15.19 -9.68 -11.33
N ASP A 297 14.09 -9.22 -11.88
CA ASP A 297 13.30 -8.19 -11.22
C ASP A 297 12.03 -8.79 -10.66
N ASN A 298 11.93 -8.80 -9.34
CA ASN A 298 10.70 -9.11 -8.60
C ASN A 298 9.63 -8.04 -8.91
N GLY A 299 9.16 -8.04 -10.14
CA GLY A 299 8.15 -7.11 -10.59
C GLY A 299 6.78 -7.43 -9.98
N ILE A 300 5.93 -6.45 -9.91
CA ILE A 300 4.52 -6.61 -9.57
C ILE A 300 3.71 -6.37 -10.84
N ILE A 301 2.61 -7.10 -10.96
CA ILE A 301 1.55 -6.76 -11.89
C ILE A 301 0.40 -6.18 -11.07
N PHE A 302 -0.12 -5.06 -11.47
CA PHE A 302 -1.30 -4.49 -10.84
C PHE A 302 -2.27 -3.92 -11.88
N TYR A 303 -3.49 -3.72 -11.45
CA TYR A 303 -4.62 -3.35 -12.28
C TYR A 303 -5.23 -2.07 -11.72
N ASP A 304 -5.45 -1.09 -12.57
CA ASP A 304 -6.04 0.16 -12.12
C ASP A 304 -7.56 0.18 -12.35
N LYS A 305 -8.24 1.15 -11.76
CA LYS A 305 -9.71 1.28 -11.87
C LYS A 305 -10.22 1.63 -13.28
N TYR A 306 -9.33 1.85 -14.23
CA TYR A 306 -9.65 2.11 -15.64
C TYR A 306 -9.34 0.92 -16.53
N ASP A 307 -9.26 -0.28 -15.94
CA ASP A 307 -8.99 -1.53 -16.63
C ASP A 307 -7.63 -1.56 -17.36
N LYS A 308 -6.65 -0.85 -16.83
CA LYS A 308 -5.29 -0.85 -17.36
C LYS A 308 -4.36 -1.67 -16.48
N VAL A 309 -3.42 -2.33 -17.11
CA VAL A 309 -2.48 -3.24 -16.45
C VAL A 309 -1.10 -2.62 -16.42
N TRP A 310 -0.48 -2.68 -15.28
CA TRP A 310 0.84 -2.16 -15.04
C TRP A 310 1.79 -3.29 -14.68
N PHE A 311 2.93 -3.30 -15.33
CA PHE A 311 4.00 -4.27 -15.05
C PHE A 311 5.20 -3.50 -14.51
N GLN A 312 5.59 -3.82 -13.29
CA GLN A 312 6.82 -3.31 -12.71
C GLN A 312 7.99 -4.16 -13.19
N GLU A 313 9.02 -3.52 -13.71
CA GLU A 313 10.26 -4.14 -14.15
C GLU A 313 11.37 -3.79 -13.14
N GLY A 314 11.38 -4.50 -12.00
CA GLY A 314 12.27 -4.16 -10.89
C GLY A 314 12.14 -2.72 -10.44
N ASN A 315 13.29 -2.04 -10.29
CA ASN A 315 13.35 -0.62 -9.93
C ASN A 315 13.53 0.30 -11.14
N GLN A 316 13.59 -0.27 -12.35
CA GLN A 316 14.09 0.45 -13.50
C GLN A 316 13.03 0.90 -14.47
N ALA A 317 11.88 0.23 -14.48
CA ALA A 317 10.82 0.59 -15.40
C ALA A 317 9.44 0.19 -14.91
N LEU A 318 8.43 0.88 -15.46
CA LEU A 318 7.02 0.53 -15.40
C LEU A 318 6.51 0.42 -16.84
N THR A 319 5.81 -0.66 -17.15
CA THR A 319 5.12 -0.81 -18.43
C THR A 319 3.61 -0.73 -18.21
N TYR A 320 2.99 0.27 -18.81
CA TYR A 320 1.56 0.45 -18.91
C TYR A 320 1.05 -0.35 -20.10
N TYR A 321 -0.03 -1.09 -19.93
CA TYR A 321 -0.68 -1.86 -20.98
C TYR A 321 -2.18 -1.59 -21.00
N ASP A 322 -2.68 -1.25 -22.18
CA ASP A 322 -4.13 -1.11 -22.46
C ASP A 322 -4.65 -2.37 -23.17
N PRO A 323 -5.41 -3.24 -22.47
CA PRO A 323 -5.94 -4.46 -23.06
C PRO A 323 -6.92 -4.22 -24.21
N LEU A 324 -7.67 -3.12 -24.19
CA LEU A 324 -8.65 -2.80 -25.22
C LEU A 324 -8.00 -2.49 -26.57
N ASN A 325 -6.98 -1.64 -26.53
CA ASN A 325 -6.28 -1.18 -27.73
C ASN A 325 -5.03 -2.04 -28.03
N ARG A 326 -4.66 -2.95 -27.11
CA ARG A 326 -3.42 -3.74 -27.16
C ARG A 326 -2.17 -2.88 -27.31
N SER A 327 -2.23 -1.64 -26.80
CA SER A 327 -1.12 -0.71 -26.79
C SER A 327 -0.36 -0.76 -25.48
N HIS A 328 0.92 -0.46 -25.51
CA HIS A 328 1.74 -0.38 -24.32
C HIS A 328 2.71 0.79 -24.38
N HIS A 329 3.05 1.31 -23.21
CA HIS A 329 4.05 2.38 -23.04
C HIS A 329 5.00 1.99 -21.91
N ARG A 330 6.29 2.08 -22.15
CA ARG A 330 7.33 1.74 -21.20
C ARG A 330 8.04 2.98 -20.69
N PHE A 331 8.03 3.18 -19.39
CA PHE A 331 8.66 4.29 -18.68
C PHE A 331 9.90 3.80 -17.96
N THR A 332 11.08 4.36 -18.26
CA THR A 332 12.35 3.94 -17.67
C THR A 332 12.85 4.94 -16.64
N PHE A 333 13.43 4.42 -15.57
CA PHE A 333 13.97 5.20 -14.44
C PHE A 333 15.42 4.77 -14.22
N PRO A 334 16.39 5.37 -14.92
CA PRO A 334 17.79 5.02 -14.78
C PRO A 334 18.30 5.35 -13.37
N ASN A 335 19.26 4.54 -12.89
CA ASN A 335 20.02 4.74 -11.64
C ASN A 335 19.26 4.54 -10.32
N GLN A 336 18.30 3.66 -10.27
CA GLN A 336 17.64 3.29 -9.01
C GLN A 336 18.37 2.12 -8.35
N ASN A 337 19.19 2.41 -7.32
CA ASN A 337 19.92 1.38 -6.56
C ASN A 337 19.10 0.79 -5.40
N ALA A 338 17.91 1.30 -5.13
CA ALA A 338 17.08 0.85 -4.02
C ALA A 338 16.32 -0.43 -4.37
N ILE A 339 16.23 -1.35 -3.42
CA ILE A 339 15.43 -2.58 -3.54
C ILE A 339 14.06 -2.33 -2.95
N GLY A 340 13.00 -2.58 -3.69
CA GLY A 340 11.62 -2.44 -3.21
C GLY A 340 10.60 -2.40 -4.33
N ASN A 341 9.38 -2.04 -3.95
CA ASN A 341 8.27 -1.89 -4.87
C ASN A 341 7.88 -0.42 -5.00
N PHE A 342 7.24 -0.08 -6.10
CA PHE A 342 6.58 1.21 -6.24
C PHE A 342 5.38 1.30 -5.30
N GLU A 343 5.23 2.42 -4.61
CA GLU A 343 3.94 2.80 -4.02
C GLU A 343 3.12 3.56 -5.05
N MET A 344 1.80 3.40 -5.02
CA MET A 344 0.91 3.95 -6.02
C MET A 344 -0.32 4.57 -5.37
N GLN A 345 -0.76 5.71 -5.92
CA GLN A 345 -1.99 6.37 -5.53
C GLN A 345 -2.73 6.84 -6.79
N ASP A 346 -3.95 6.36 -6.96
CA ASP A 346 -4.79 6.75 -8.09
C ASP A 346 -5.49 8.08 -7.81
N ALA A 347 -5.14 9.10 -8.59
CA ALA A 347 -5.72 10.44 -8.52
C ALA A 347 -6.92 10.64 -9.46
N GLY A 348 -7.51 9.56 -9.96
CA GLY A 348 -8.65 9.60 -10.84
C GLY A 348 -8.30 10.13 -12.23
N GLU A 349 -9.10 11.08 -12.70
CA GLU A 349 -8.88 11.74 -14.00
C GLU A 349 -7.55 12.49 -14.06
N GLN A 350 -7.03 12.92 -12.91
CA GLN A 350 -5.74 13.64 -12.83
C GLN A 350 -4.54 12.74 -13.13
N GLY A 351 -4.71 11.42 -13.11
CA GLY A 351 -3.64 10.49 -13.38
C GLY A 351 -3.32 9.55 -12.23
N MET A 352 -2.07 9.16 -12.09
CA MET A 352 -1.60 8.27 -11.06
C MET A 352 -0.26 8.74 -10.50
N PHE A 353 -0.13 8.76 -9.19
CA PHE A 353 1.13 9.03 -8.53
C PHE A 353 1.86 7.72 -8.21
N PHE A 354 3.15 7.72 -8.45
CA PHE A 354 4.04 6.63 -8.08
C PHE A 354 5.18 7.17 -7.23
N MET A 355 5.51 6.45 -6.18
CA MET A 355 6.76 6.63 -5.47
C MET A 355 7.69 5.47 -5.80
N THR A 356 8.87 5.77 -6.32
CA THR A 356 9.86 4.75 -6.64
C THR A 356 10.46 4.16 -5.35
N PRO A 357 11.08 2.97 -5.39
CA PRO A 357 11.81 2.43 -4.25
C PRO A 357 12.92 3.34 -3.72
N GLY A 358 13.45 4.21 -4.57
CA GLY A 358 14.42 5.25 -4.21
C GLY A 358 13.81 6.51 -3.61
N GLY A 359 12.48 6.59 -3.50
CA GLY A 359 11.77 7.73 -2.92
C GLY A 359 11.54 8.90 -3.89
N GLU A 360 11.68 8.70 -5.19
CA GLU A 360 11.27 9.70 -6.20
C GLU A 360 9.76 9.64 -6.42
N ILE A 361 9.14 10.77 -6.66
CA ILE A 361 7.72 10.86 -6.97
C ILE A 361 7.51 11.12 -8.46
N LEU A 362 6.68 10.29 -9.06
CA LEU A 362 6.32 10.35 -10.47
C LEU A 362 4.82 10.59 -10.60
N LEU A 363 4.44 11.39 -11.57
CA LEU A 363 3.06 11.61 -11.96
C LEU A 363 2.86 11.08 -13.38
N PHE A 364 1.92 10.17 -13.53
CA PHE A 364 1.45 9.67 -14.82
C PHE A 364 0.22 10.45 -15.26
N ASP A 365 0.32 11.10 -16.41
CA ASP A 365 -0.81 11.76 -17.09
C ASP A 365 -1.51 10.75 -18.01
N ARG A 366 -2.77 10.44 -17.73
CA ARG A 366 -3.54 9.43 -18.48
C ARG A 366 -3.93 9.85 -19.87
N GLU A 367 -4.10 11.16 -20.10
CA GLU A 367 -4.49 11.67 -21.41
C GLU A 367 -3.30 11.70 -22.37
N LYS A 368 -2.15 12.13 -21.86
CA LYS A 368 -0.93 12.25 -22.65
C LYS A 368 -0.12 10.98 -22.74
N LEU A 369 -0.39 10.01 -21.85
CA LEU A 369 0.43 8.81 -21.65
C LEU A 369 1.90 9.17 -21.36
N GLU A 370 2.11 10.16 -20.52
CA GLU A 370 3.43 10.67 -20.13
C GLU A 370 3.68 10.49 -18.64
N MET A 371 4.94 10.23 -18.30
CA MET A 371 5.40 10.12 -16.92
C MET A 371 6.33 11.26 -16.60
N THR A 372 6.01 12.04 -15.58
CA THR A 372 6.80 13.22 -15.18
C THR A 372 7.28 13.08 -13.74
N ARG A 373 8.53 13.46 -13.48
CA ARG A 373 9.05 13.57 -12.11
C ARG A 373 8.54 14.86 -11.49
N ILE A 374 7.87 14.76 -10.35
CA ILE A 374 7.26 15.92 -9.67
C ILE A 374 8.34 16.94 -9.27
N ASN A 375 9.48 16.48 -8.78
CA ASN A 375 10.58 17.37 -8.40
C ASN A 375 11.22 18.16 -9.56
N GLN A 376 10.86 17.85 -10.80
CA GLN A 376 11.22 18.66 -11.99
C GLN A 376 10.17 19.72 -12.35
N LEU A 377 9.00 19.69 -11.70
CA LEU A 377 7.94 20.66 -11.94
C LEU A 377 8.17 21.91 -11.09
N LYS A 378 7.99 23.10 -11.67
CA LYS A 378 7.92 24.34 -10.89
C LYS A 378 6.62 24.40 -10.11
N PRO A 379 6.59 24.87 -8.87
CA PRO A 379 7.69 25.49 -8.09
C PRO A 379 8.63 24.50 -7.37
N PHE A 380 8.42 23.20 -7.48
CA PHE A 380 9.19 22.17 -6.79
C PHE A 380 10.66 22.15 -7.12
N SER A 381 11.01 22.45 -8.39
CA SER A 381 12.39 22.38 -8.87
C SER A 381 13.35 23.35 -8.17
N ASP A 382 12.83 24.42 -7.59
CA ASP A 382 13.65 25.43 -6.93
C ASP A 382 13.95 25.04 -5.47
N ASP A 383 13.04 24.27 -4.81
CA ASP A 383 13.16 23.91 -3.40
C ASP A 383 13.67 22.48 -3.18
N LEU A 384 13.62 21.58 -4.18
CA LEU A 384 13.72 20.14 -3.95
C LEU A 384 14.45 19.32 -5.04
N PRO A 385 15.62 19.70 -5.52
CA PRO A 385 16.23 18.94 -6.62
C PRO A 385 16.57 17.47 -6.29
N ASN A 386 16.69 17.08 -5.00
CA ASN A 386 17.16 15.73 -4.60
C ASN A 386 16.46 15.16 -3.36
N GLN A 387 15.22 15.56 -3.06
CA GLN A 387 14.50 15.00 -1.91
C GLN A 387 14.02 13.59 -2.18
N LEU A 388 14.21 12.71 -1.20
CA LEU A 388 13.66 11.35 -1.17
C LEU A 388 12.50 11.29 -0.18
N PHE A 389 11.51 10.47 -0.51
CA PHE A 389 10.30 10.32 0.30
C PHE A 389 10.16 8.88 0.80
N PHE A 390 9.60 8.73 2.00
CA PHE A 390 9.30 7.44 2.61
C PHE A 390 7.87 6.98 2.40
N HIS A 391 6.95 7.94 2.25
CA HIS A 391 5.53 7.64 2.18
C HIS A 391 4.80 8.70 1.38
N LEU A 392 3.82 8.26 0.61
CA LEU A 392 2.90 9.13 -0.09
C LEU A 392 1.46 8.80 0.32
N LEU A 393 0.65 9.83 0.52
CA LEU A 393 -0.76 9.72 0.84
C LEU A 393 -1.56 10.71 -0.01
N LEU A 394 -2.46 10.19 -0.84
CA LEU A 394 -3.47 11.00 -1.50
C LEU A 394 -4.74 10.98 -0.67
N ASP A 395 -5.18 12.14 -0.18
CA ASP A 395 -6.39 12.22 0.61
C ASP A 395 -7.67 12.32 -0.25
N LYS A 396 -8.83 12.25 0.39
CA LYS A 396 -10.13 12.29 -0.30
C LYS A 396 -10.40 13.61 -1.03
N ASP A 397 -9.70 14.67 -0.62
CA ASP A 397 -9.84 16.01 -1.19
C ASP A 397 -8.91 16.20 -2.40
N GLY A 398 -8.15 15.14 -2.76
CA GLY A 398 -7.19 15.15 -3.86
C GLY A 398 -5.88 15.86 -3.52
N ILE A 399 -5.58 16.02 -2.24
CA ILE A 399 -4.33 16.61 -1.75
C ILE A 399 -3.32 15.48 -1.57
N LEU A 400 -2.14 15.64 -2.16
CA LEU A 400 -1.04 14.71 -2.01
C LEU A 400 -0.12 15.15 -0.87
N TRP A 401 0.08 14.26 0.08
CA TRP A 401 1.00 14.42 1.20
C TRP A 401 2.22 13.56 0.98
N LEU A 402 3.40 14.17 1.05
CA LEU A 402 4.68 13.49 0.87
C LEU A 402 5.50 13.61 2.15
N ALA A 403 5.82 12.48 2.75
CA ALA A 403 6.68 12.40 3.93
C ALA A 403 8.13 12.18 3.50
N SER A 404 9.00 13.13 3.83
CA SER A 404 10.41 13.07 3.39
C SER A 404 11.32 12.39 4.41
N THR A 405 12.48 11.97 3.92
CA THR A 405 13.54 11.33 4.71
C THR A 405 14.29 12.30 5.62
N SER A 406 14.18 13.61 5.39
CA SER A 406 14.99 14.60 6.13
C SER A 406 14.43 16.02 6.16
N SER A 407 13.41 16.31 5.34
CA SER A 407 12.94 17.67 5.09
C SER A 407 11.49 17.92 5.51
N GLY A 408 10.91 17.04 6.33
CA GLY A 408 9.55 17.21 6.82
C GLY A 408 8.49 16.71 5.84
N VAL A 409 7.41 17.46 5.70
CA VAL A 409 6.22 17.07 4.93
C VAL A 409 5.93 18.11 3.86
N TYR A 410 5.58 17.64 2.68
CA TYR A 410 5.08 18.47 1.59
C TYR A 410 3.61 18.17 1.35
N ARG A 411 2.83 19.22 1.22
CA ARG A 411 1.43 19.19 0.86
C ARG A 411 1.26 19.77 -0.53
N LEU A 412 0.81 18.96 -1.47
CA LEU A 412 0.56 19.36 -2.85
C LEU A 412 -0.92 19.40 -3.11
N ASN A 413 -1.40 20.57 -3.47
CA ASN A 413 -2.78 20.77 -3.88
C ASN A 413 -2.82 21.00 -5.39
N PHE A 414 -3.70 20.24 -6.07
CA PHE A 414 -3.97 20.35 -7.51
C PHE A 414 -5.37 20.95 -7.68
N PRO A 415 -5.54 22.28 -7.60
CA PRO A 415 -6.86 22.89 -7.68
C PRO A 415 -7.50 22.54 -9.03
N LYS A 416 -8.67 21.92 -8.98
CA LYS A 416 -9.52 21.77 -10.18
C LYS A 416 -9.90 23.17 -10.64
N LYS A 417 -9.80 23.46 -11.92
CA LYS A 417 -10.34 24.70 -12.50
C LYS A 417 -11.86 24.69 -12.33
N GLN A 418 -12.37 25.18 -11.19
CA GLN A 418 -13.82 25.26 -10.95
C GLN A 418 -14.44 26.55 -11.49
N PHE A 419 -13.64 27.56 -11.81
CA PHE A 419 -14.15 28.84 -12.32
C PHE A 419 -13.27 29.30 -13.47
N GLN A 420 -13.85 29.41 -14.67
CA GLN A 420 -13.33 30.32 -15.70
C GLN A 420 -13.79 31.73 -15.30
N LEU A 421 -12.87 32.60 -14.97
CA LEU A 421 -13.18 34.02 -14.93
C LEU A 421 -13.57 34.42 -16.36
N LEU A 422 -14.85 34.77 -16.55
CA LEU A 422 -15.32 35.42 -17.78
C LEU A 422 -14.78 36.85 -17.74
N THR A 423 -13.56 37.07 -18.20
CA THR A 423 -12.90 38.38 -18.21
C THR A 423 -13.06 39.12 -19.56
N GLU A 424 -13.90 38.64 -20.47
CA GLU A 424 -14.20 39.42 -21.69
C GLU A 424 -15.70 39.55 -21.90
N VAL A 425 -16.26 40.61 -21.32
CA VAL A 425 -17.46 41.21 -21.88
C VAL A 425 -16.97 42.01 -23.08
N SER A 426 -17.07 41.44 -24.28
CA SER A 426 -16.90 42.22 -25.52
C SER A 426 -17.89 43.37 -25.49
N PRO A 427 -17.47 44.63 -25.66
CA PRO A 427 -18.39 45.73 -25.78
C PRO A 427 -19.30 45.48 -26.98
N SER A 428 -20.59 45.55 -26.76
CA SER A 428 -21.62 45.48 -27.80
C SER A 428 -21.29 46.57 -28.88
N PRO A 429 -21.39 46.28 -30.17
CA PRO A 429 -21.20 47.26 -31.18
C PRO A 429 -22.29 48.35 -31.04
N VAL A 430 -21.87 49.59 -30.87
CA VAL A 430 -22.73 50.76 -30.93
C VAL A 430 -23.24 50.82 -32.36
N VAL A 431 -24.53 50.69 -32.55
CA VAL A 431 -25.22 50.97 -33.79
C VAL A 431 -25.29 52.49 -33.94
N PRO A 432 -24.72 53.09 -34.95
CA PRO A 432 -24.92 54.52 -35.21
C PRO A 432 -26.36 54.74 -35.75
N GLU A 433 -27.03 55.81 -35.26
CA GLU A 433 -28.27 56.33 -35.80
C GLU A 433 -28.10 56.87 -37.22
#